data_24a7125e87b77f7d382dbbbe8fa43e5d
#
_entry.id   24a7125e87b77f7d382dbbbe8fa43e5d
#
_cell.length_a   1.000
_cell.length_b   1.000
_cell.length_c   1.000
_cell.angle_alpha   90.00
_cell.angle_beta   90.00
_cell.angle_gamma   90.00
#
_symmetry.space_group_name_H-M   'P 1'
#
loop_
_entity.id
_entity.type
_entity.pdbx_description
1 polymer ?
#
loop_
_entity_poly.entity_id
_entity_poly.type
_entity_poly.pdbx_seq_one_letter_code
_entity_poly.pdbx_strand_id
1 'polypeptide(L)'
;MKKFLFICTALMTIFSVNAQTQNDEFNKLSELVRLSLNTSKQSVKDSVLVEIKKITENSQFEETKRLGNISINELQQLNNLSKELVYSKPLSELSQDDLKGFKVKEDKFRKVTFIHHKLEGRNYPYLAISADNLLSMRLVMNYYGSNWIFFNKIIFLCNDETFEVKDLDVDRTIGGPNSVYETADFRVDNSLYTFFYKALKSGKDIEYQLSGKYSSNGKLKSSEIKVLLSVFYLYSKLKKE
;
A
#
# COMPACT_ATOMS: atom_id res chain seq x y z
N MET A 1 -9.11 3.45 -12.25
CA MET A 1 -9.39 3.83 -13.66
C MET A 1 -10.62 4.72 -13.87
N LYS A 2 -11.78 4.49 -13.22
CA LYS A 2 -13.01 5.30 -13.45
C LYS A 2 -12.95 6.77 -12.97
N LYS A 3 -12.13 7.11 -11.97
CA LYS A 3 -11.95 8.53 -11.52
C LYS A 3 -11.08 9.35 -12.47
N PHE A 4 -10.22 8.71 -13.26
CA PHE A 4 -9.32 9.38 -14.21
C PHE A 4 -10.03 9.92 -15.46
N LEU A 5 -11.10 9.23 -15.88
CA LEU A 5 -11.90 9.68 -17.03
C LEU A 5 -12.65 10.99 -16.75
N PHE A 6 -12.92 11.28 -15.46
CA PHE A 6 -13.65 12.48 -15.06
C PHE A 6 -12.80 13.77 -15.22
N ILE A 7 -11.49 13.70 -15.07
CA ILE A 7 -10.59 14.87 -15.20
C ILE A 7 -10.48 15.27 -16.65
N CYS A 8 -10.32 14.32 -17.57
CA CYS A 8 -10.25 14.62 -19.00
C CYS A 8 -11.57 15.17 -19.57
N THR A 9 -12.72 14.73 -19.07
CA THR A 9 -14.03 15.21 -19.53
C THR A 9 -14.43 16.56 -18.92
N ALA A 10 -14.11 16.83 -17.66
CA ALA A 10 -14.33 18.14 -17.04
C ALA A 10 -13.46 19.24 -17.70
N LEU A 11 -12.30 18.87 -18.21
CA LEU A 11 -11.41 19.77 -18.94
C LEU A 11 -11.93 20.19 -20.32
N MET A 12 -12.83 19.44 -20.93
CA MET A 12 -13.33 19.71 -22.28
C MET A 12 -14.60 20.59 -22.36
N THR A 13 -15.27 20.89 -21.24
CA THR A 13 -16.63 21.49 -21.29
C THR A 13 -16.75 22.95 -20.87
N ILE A 14 -15.68 23.67 -20.54
CA ILE A 14 -15.80 25.04 -19.94
C ILE A 14 -15.17 26.17 -20.77
N PHE A 15 -14.75 26.01 -21.99
CA PHE A 15 -14.11 27.15 -22.70
C PHE A 15 -14.79 27.61 -23.97
N SER A 16 -15.67 28.55 -23.79
CA SER A 16 -15.92 29.60 -24.79
C SER A 16 -15.41 30.95 -24.24
N VAL A 17 -14.44 31.52 -24.99
CA VAL A 17 -14.01 32.92 -24.93
C VAL A 17 -13.12 33.34 -23.77
N ASN A 18 -11.83 33.30 -23.95
CA ASN A 18 -10.88 34.41 -23.92
C ASN A 18 -9.44 33.93 -24.05
N ALA A 19 -8.76 34.54 -25.02
CA ALA A 19 -7.31 34.58 -25.20
C ALA A 19 -6.59 33.24 -25.52
N GLN A 20 -5.99 33.24 -26.66
CA GLN A 20 -5.08 32.22 -27.21
C GLN A 20 -4.03 31.73 -26.17
N THR A 21 -3.55 32.67 -25.32
CA THR A 21 -2.59 32.40 -24.24
C THR A 21 -3.10 31.50 -23.12
N GLN A 22 -4.35 31.64 -22.66
CA GLN A 22 -4.91 30.74 -21.65
C GLN A 22 -5.10 29.33 -22.20
N ASN A 23 -5.54 29.22 -23.44
CA ASN A 23 -5.73 27.95 -24.13
C ASN A 23 -4.39 27.22 -24.35
N ASP A 24 -3.32 27.97 -24.64
CA ASP A 24 -1.97 27.43 -24.79
C ASP A 24 -1.40 26.90 -23.49
N GLU A 25 -1.56 27.59 -22.36
CA GLU A 25 -1.17 27.10 -21.03
C GLU A 25 -1.94 25.84 -20.65
N PHE A 26 -3.25 25.83 -20.92
CA PHE A 26 -4.09 24.69 -20.67
C PHE A 26 -3.70 23.44 -21.49
N ASN A 27 -3.46 23.64 -22.79
CA ASN A 27 -3.01 22.55 -23.66
C ASN A 27 -1.66 21.99 -23.20
N LYS A 28 -0.73 22.89 -22.82
CA LYS A 28 0.58 22.47 -22.29
C LYS A 28 0.45 21.70 -20.97
N LEU A 29 -0.41 22.14 -20.03
CA LEU A 29 -0.69 21.39 -18.80
C LEU A 29 -1.24 19.99 -19.12
N SER A 30 -2.18 19.87 -20.04
CA SER A 30 -2.78 18.62 -20.45
C SER A 30 -1.76 17.64 -21.08
N GLU A 31 -0.86 18.17 -21.92
CA GLU A 31 0.23 17.38 -22.50
C GLU A 31 1.22 16.89 -21.45
N LEU A 32 1.60 17.73 -20.50
CA LEU A 32 2.50 17.37 -19.41
C LEU A 32 1.89 16.30 -18.51
N VAL A 33 0.63 16.43 -18.13
CA VAL A 33 -0.09 15.41 -17.37
C VAL A 33 -0.10 14.09 -18.14
N ARG A 34 -0.44 14.10 -19.44
CA ARG A 34 -0.44 12.91 -20.29
C ARG A 34 0.95 12.27 -20.40
N LEU A 35 2.00 13.08 -20.54
CA LEU A 35 3.38 12.60 -20.57
C LEU A 35 3.75 11.91 -19.26
N SER A 36 3.41 12.49 -18.11
CA SER A 36 3.67 11.89 -16.80
C SER A 36 2.96 10.55 -16.61
N LEU A 37 1.73 10.43 -17.11
CA LEU A 37 0.93 9.21 -17.00
C LEU A 37 1.44 8.07 -17.89
N ASN A 38 1.99 8.42 -19.06
CA ASN A 38 2.44 7.44 -20.06
C ASN A 38 3.91 7.03 -19.92
N THR A 39 4.67 7.65 -19.02
CA THR A 39 6.08 7.32 -18.82
C THR A 39 6.29 6.42 -17.59
N SER A 40 7.15 5.43 -17.73
CA SER A 40 7.66 4.64 -16.60
C SER A 40 8.91 5.26 -15.95
N LYS A 41 9.56 6.25 -16.62
CA LYS A 41 10.82 6.86 -16.14
C LYS A 41 10.55 7.91 -15.06
N GLN A 42 11.02 7.66 -13.83
CA GLN A 42 10.85 8.57 -12.69
C GLN A 42 11.43 9.96 -12.94
N SER A 43 12.61 10.06 -13.55
CA SER A 43 13.23 11.35 -13.89
C SER A 43 12.36 12.22 -14.80
N VAL A 44 11.61 11.61 -15.73
CA VAL A 44 10.67 12.33 -16.59
C VAL A 44 9.46 12.83 -15.78
N LYS A 45 8.92 11.99 -14.87
CA LYS A 45 7.82 12.38 -13.99
C LYS A 45 8.19 13.56 -13.09
N ASP A 46 9.39 13.53 -12.52
CA ASP A 46 9.89 14.61 -11.65
C ASP A 46 10.08 15.91 -12.46
N SER A 47 10.63 15.83 -13.68
CA SER A 47 10.77 16.99 -14.58
C SER A 47 9.43 17.58 -14.99
N VAL A 48 8.44 16.74 -15.27
CA VAL A 48 7.07 17.16 -15.61
C VAL A 48 6.42 17.89 -14.43
N LEU A 49 6.56 17.39 -13.21
CA LEU A 49 6.03 18.06 -12.01
C LEU A 49 6.62 19.46 -11.81
N VAL A 50 7.92 19.63 -12.07
CA VAL A 50 8.58 20.94 -11.99
C VAL A 50 8.00 21.88 -13.02
N GLU A 51 7.79 21.44 -14.26
CA GLU A 51 7.24 22.28 -15.33
C GLU A 51 5.77 22.64 -15.08
N ILE A 52 4.94 21.72 -14.58
CA ILE A 52 3.55 22.00 -14.18
C ILE A 52 3.52 23.06 -13.08
N LYS A 53 4.37 22.94 -12.04
CA LYS A 53 4.49 23.97 -10.98
C LYS A 53 4.82 25.33 -11.55
N LYS A 54 5.81 25.40 -12.44
CA LYS A 54 6.22 26.65 -13.08
C LYS A 54 5.09 27.31 -13.86
N ILE A 55 4.31 26.54 -14.64
CA ILE A 55 3.15 27.07 -15.35
C ILE A 55 2.10 27.56 -14.35
N THR A 56 1.81 26.77 -13.30
CA THR A 56 0.80 27.10 -12.29
C THR A 56 1.14 28.38 -11.53
N GLU A 57 2.41 28.54 -11.12
CA GLU A 57 2.87 29.69 -10.34
C GLU A 57 2.93 30.97 -11.18
N ASN A 58 3.29 30.88 -12.46
CA ASN A 58 3.44 32.04 -13.34
C ASN A 58 2.18 32.39 -14.13
N SER A 59 1.15 31.58 -14.12
CA SER A 59 -0.10 31.86 -14.83
C SER A 59 -0.81 33.12 -14.24
N GLN A 60 -1.42 33.93 -15.11
CA GLN A 60 -2.29 35.01 -14.71
C GLN A 60 -3.75 34.56 -14.58
N PHE A 61 -4.07 33.33 -14.99
CA PHE A 61 -5.43 32.82 -15.05
C PHE A 61 -5.70 31.91 -13.84
N GLU A 62 -6.69 32.29 -13.03
CA GLU A 62 -7.06 31.53 -11.81
C GLU A 62 -7.47 30.08 -12.11
N GLU A 63 -8.12 29.83 -13.24
CA GLU A 63 -8.52 28.49 -13.64
C GLU A 63 -7.30 27.60 -14.00
N THR A 64 -6.29 28.15 -14.68
CA THR A 64 -5.02 27.48 -14.94
C THR A 64 -4.31 27.13 -13.63
N LYS A 65 -4.28 28.05 -12.67
CA LYS A 65 -3.71 27.80 -11.33
C LYS A 65 -4.45 26.69 -10.60
N ARG A 66 -5.79 26.74 -10.61
CA ARG A 66 -6.62 25.72 -9.97
C ARG A 66 -6.37 24.33 -10.54
N LEU A 67 -6.38 24.21 -11.86
CA LEU A 67 -6.13 22.94 -12.56
C LEU A 67 -4.70 22.43 -12.38
N GLY A 68 -3.73 23.34 -12.43
CA GLY A 68 -2.33 23.02 -12.16
C GLY A 68 -2.14 22.45 -10.75
N ASN A 69 -2.74 23.06 -9.74
CA ASN A 69 -2.67 22.57 -8.35
C ASN A 69 -3.32 21.21 -8.18
N ILE A 70 -4.48 20.96 -8.80
CA ILE A 70 -5.12 19.63 -8.81
C ILE A 70 -4.18 18.62 -9.46
N SER A 71 -3.63 18.94 -10.62
CA SER A 71 -2.71 18.05 -11.35
C SER A 71 -1.45 17.74 -10.54
N ILE A 72 -0.86 18.72 -9.87
CA ILE A 72 0.31 18.54 -9.00
C ILE A 72 -0.01 17.55 -7.88
N ASN A 73 -1.13 17.77 -7.16
CA ASN A 73 -1.52 16.89 -6.05
C ASN A 73 -1.75 15.46 -6.51
N GLU A 74 -2.44 15.24 -7.60
CA GLU A 74 -2.71 13.91 -8.13
C GLU A 74 -1.46 13.20 -8.63
N LEU A 75 -0.59 13.92 -9.38
CA LEU A 75 0.66 13.34 -9.84
C LEU A 75 1.63 13.04 -8.69
N GLN A 76 1.63 13.86 -7.63
CA GLN A 76 2.40 13.58 -6.42
C GLN A 76 1.87 12.34 -5.69
N GLN A 77 0.56 12.18 -5.57
CA GLN A 77 -0.04 10.97 -5.00
C GLN A 77 0.32 9.73 -5.82
N LEU A 78 0.20 9.80 -7.15
CA LEU A 78 0.59 8.71 -8.05
C LEU A 78 2.09 8.38 -7.97
N ASN A 79 2.95 9.39 -7.86
CA ASN A 79 4.39 9.20 -7.68
C ASN A 79 4.72 8.56 -6.33
N ASN A 80 4.03 8.96 -5.27
CA ASN A 80 4.20 8.33 -3.96
C ASN A 80 3.73 6.87 -3.98
N LEU A 81 2.58 6.60 -4.59
CA LEU A 81 2.10 5.22 -4.82
C LEU A 81 3.10 4.39 -5.64
N SER A 82 3.72 4.97 -6.68
CA SER A 82 4.71 4.26 -7.50
C SER A 82 6.03 4.02 -6.78
N LYS A 83 6.45 4.91 -5.88
CA LYS A 83 7.62 4.70 -5.00
C LYS A 83 7.41 3.60 -3.97
N GLU A 84 6.15 3.30 -3.65
CA GLU A 84 5.79 2.18 -2.77
C GLU A 84 5.66 0.85 -3.53
N LEU A 85 5.71 0.86 -4.87
CA LEU A 85 5.68 -0.38 -5.64
C LEU A 85 7.04 -1.08 -5.52
N VAL A 86 6.99 -2.28 -4.98
CA VAL A 86 8.15 -3.16 -4.88
C VAL A 86 7.98 -4.27 -5.89
N TYR A 87 9.00 -4.47 -6.72
CA TYR A 87 9.01 -5.56 -7.69
C TYR A 87 9.74 -6.78 -7.13
N SER A 88 9.27 -7.96 -7.50
CA SER A 88 9.88 -9.23 -7.14
C SER A 88 10.94 -9.63 -8.16
N LYS A 89 12.02 -10.22 -7.68
CA LYS A 89 12.87 -11.11 -8.49
C LYS A 89 12.09 -12.39 -8.81
N PRO A 90 12.45 -13.11 -9.89
CA PRO A 90 11.88 -14.43 -10.16
C PRO A 90 12.11 -15.38 -8.99
N LEU A 91 11.10 -16.18 -8.65
CA LEU A 91 11.25 -17.21 -7.59
C LEU A 91 12.33 -18.24 -7.90
N SER A 92 12.67 -18.44 -9.17
CA SER A 92 13.76 -19.31 -9.60
C SER A 92 15.17 -18.82 -9.20
N GLU A 93 15.31 -17.56 -8.81
CA GLU A 93 16.57 -17.02 -8.28
C GLU A 93 16.77 -17.33 -6.80
N LEU A 94 15.74 -17.81 -6.12
CA LEU A 94 15.86 -18.26 -4.73
C LEU A 94 16.41 -19.68 -4.63
N SER A 95 17.24 -19.92 -3.64
CA SER A 95 17.68 -21.27 -3.30
C SER A 95 16.55 -22.09 -2.68
N GLN A 96 16.68 -23.40 -2.70
CA GLN A 96 15.76 -24.29 -1.98
C GLN A 96 15.74 -24.02 -0.47
N ASP A 97 16.88 -23.58 0.09
CA ASP A 97 16.99 -23.24 1.50
C ASP A 97 16.23 -21.94 1.83
N ASP A 98 16.21 -20.96 0.93
CA ASP A 98 15.42 -19.74 1.12
C ASP A 98 13.91 -20.04 1.19
N LEU A 99 13.44 -21.03 0.44
CA LEU A 99 12.04 -21.47 0.42
C LEU A 99 11.71 -22.56 1.45
N LYS A 100 12.74 -23.06 2.16
CA LYS A 100 12.54 -24.04 3.22
C LYS A 100 11.69 -23.45 4.35
N GLY A 101 10.55 -24.06 4.64
CA GLY A 101 9.60 -23.50 5.62
C GLY A 101 8.45 -22.71 5.00
N PHE A 102 8.47 -22.47 3.70
CA PHE A 102 7.40 -21.80 2.99
C PHE A 102 6.57 -22.78 2.13
N LYS A 103 5.32 -22.39 1.88
CA LYS A 103 4.41 -22.97 0.90
C LYS A 103 4.16 -21.92 -0.17
N VAL A 104 4.43 -22.26 -1.41
CA VAL A 104 4.13 -21.41 -2.57
C VAL A 104 2.86 -21.92 -3.23
N LYS A 105 1.86 -21.06 -3.40
CA LYS A 105 0.58 -21.38 -4.01
C LYS A 105 0.23 -20.32 -5.06
N GLU A 106 0.01 -20.78 -6.28
CA GLU A 106 -0.51 -19.92 -7.35
C GLU A 106 -2.04 -19.91 -7.33
N ASP A 107 -2.63 -18.73 -7.32
CA ASP A 107 -4.02 -18.51 -7.64
C ASP A 107 -4.13 -18.15 -9.13
N LYS A 108 -4.52 -19.13 -9.95
CA LYS A 108 -4.61 -18.97 -11.41
C LYS A 108 -5.69 -17.99 -11.84
N PHE A 109 -6.76 -17.82 -11.05
CA PHE A 109 -7.86 -16.91 -11.36
C PHE A 109 -7.47 -15.45 -11.11
N ARG A 110 -6.79 -15.20 -10.00
CA ARG A 110 -6.30 -13.87 -9.63
C ARG A 110 -4.94 -13.54 -10.23
N LYS A 111 -4.25 -14.56 -10.78
CA LYS A 111 -2.87 -14.47 -11.29
C LYS A 111 -1.92 -13.92 -10.22
N VAL A 112 -2.04 -14.45 -9.02
CA VAL A 112 -1.22 -14.06 -7.85
C VAL A 112 -0.56 -15.29 -7.29
N THR A 113 0.73 -15.20 -7.00
CA THR A 113 1.46 -16.21 -6.24
C THR A 113 1.52 -15.80 -4.79
N PHE A 114 0.98 -16.64 -3.91
CA PHE A 114 1.04 -16.47 -2.46
C PHE A 114 2.16 -17.33 -1.88
N ILE A 115 2.92 -16.75 -0.94
CA ILE A 115 4.01 -17.44 -0.25
C ILE A 115 3.75 -17.33 1.25
N HIS A 116 3.34 -18.45 1.83
CA HIS A 116 2.96 -18.57 3.23
C HIS A 116 4.01 -19.37 4.00
N HIS A 117 4.31 -18.97 5.24
CA HIS A 117 5.14 -19.79 6.11
C HIS A 117 4.36 -21.03 6.59
N LYS A 118 5.01 -22.21 6.68
CA LYS A 118 4.36 -23.46 7.09
C LYS A 118 3.86 -23.45 8.54
N LEU A 119 4.42 -22.60 9.38
CA LEU A 119 4.06 -22.43 10.80
C LEU A 119 3.19 -21.18 11.02
N GLU A 120 2.19 -20.97 10.18
CA GLU A 120 1.24 -19.88 10.39
C GLU A 120 0.54 -20.02 11.74
N GLY A 121 0.55 -18.93 12.50
CA GLY A 121 -0.15 -18.82 13.77
C GLY A 121 -1.53 -18.20 13.61
N ARG A 122 -2.05 -17.62 14.70
CA ARG A 122 -3.30 -16.84 14.68
C ARG A 122 -3.13 -15.55 13.88
N ASN A 123 -2.00 -14.86 14.11
CA ASN A 123 -1.62 -13.66 13.36
C ASN A 123 -0.37 -14.01 12.56
N TYR A 124 -0.39 -13.73 11.27
CA TYR A 124 0.71 -14.14 10.41
C TYR A 124 0.90 -13.21 9.22
N PRO A 125 2.15 -12.93 8.86
CA PRO A 125 2.49 -12.28 7.61
C PRO A 125 2.60 -13.32 6.48
N TYR A 126 2.39 -12.84 5.25
CA TYR A 126 2.66 -13.59 4.04
C TYR A 126 3.09 -12.67 2.90
N LEU A 127 3.60 -13.24 1.81
CA LEU A 127 3.96 -12.50 0.61
C LEU A 127 2.98 -12.81 -0.52
N ALA A 128 2.71 -11.81 -1.34
CA ALA A 128 1.94 -11.95 -2.57
C ALA A 128 2.70 -11.31 -3.73
N ILE A 129 2.79 -12.03 -4.86
CA ILE A 129 3.41 -11.56 -6.09
C ILE A 129 2.33 -11.56 -7.16
N SER A 130 2.04 -10.38 -7.73
CA SER A 130 1.06 -10.24 -8.81
C SER A 130 1.59 -10.71 -10.16
N ALA A 131 0.73 -10.79 -11.17
CA ALA A 131 1.11 -11.09 -12.55
C ALA A 131 2.16 -10.09 -13.11
N ASP A 132 2.14 -8.85 -12.63
CA ASP A 132 3.09 -7.80 -13.01
C ASP A 132 4.36 -7.83 -12.17
N ASN A 133 4.60 -8.93 -11.45
CA ASN A 133 5.72 -9.11 -10.52
C ASN A 133 5.77 -8.07 -9.37
N LEU A 134 4.64 -7.47 -9.01
CA LEU A 134 4.57 -6.61 -7.83
C LEU A 134 4.58 -7.47 -6.57
N LEU A 135 5.61 -7.25 -5.75
CA LEU A 135 5.78 -7.90 -4.46
C LEU A 135 5.09 -7.10 -3.36
N SER A 136 4.24 -7.74 -2.62
CA SER A 136 3.63 -7.16 -1.42
C SER A 136 3.80 -8.08 -0.22
N MET A 137 4.12 -7.49 0.93
CA MET A 137 3.99 -8.13 2.22
C MET A 137 2.62 -7.80 2.77
N ARG A 138 1.92 -8.81 3.28
CA ARG A 138 0.62 -8.66 3.91
C ARG A 138 0.67 -9.22 5.33
N LEU A 139 -0.19 -8.71 6.19
CA LEU A 139 -0.34 -9.19 7.57
C LEU A 139 -1.81 -9.50 7.83
N VAL A 140 -2.04 -10.70 8.34
CA VAL A 140 -3.35 -11.14 8.81
C VAL A 140 -3.39 -11.01 10.34
N MET A 141 -4.40 -10.29 10.84
CA MET A 141 -4.66 -10.14 12.26
C MET A 141 -6.07 -10.63 12.58
N ASN A 142 -6.16 -11.50 13.58
CA ASN A 142 -7.39 -12.18 13.93
C ASN A 142 -7.82 -11.88 15.37
N TYR A 143 -9.11 -11.58 15.53
CA TYR A 143 -9.79 -11.65 16.79
C TYR A 143 -10.65 -12.92 16.84
N TYR A 144 -10.64 -13.57 17.99
CA TYR A 144 -11.55 -14.66 18.33
C TYR A 144 -12.10 -14.43 19.75
N GLY A 145 -13.41 -14.43 19.90
CA GLY A 145 -14.07 -14.18 21.17
C GLY A 145 -15.52 -14.63 21.16
N SER A 146 -16.20 -14.41 22.29
CA SER A 146 -17.64 -14.67 22.42
C SER A 146 -18.51 -13.53 21.92
N ASN A 147 -17.96 -12.33 21.80
CA ASN A 147 -18.68 -11.13 21.36
C ASN A 147 -17.86 -10.40 20.30
N TRP A 148 -18.55 -9.71 19.37
CA TRP A 148 -17.94 -8.82 18.40
C TRP A 148 -17.28 -7.63 19.08
N ILE A 149 -16.07 -7.29 18.64
CA ILE A 149 -15.41 -6.02 19.03
C ILE A 149 -15.54 -4.96 17.94
N PHE A 150 -15.90 -5.39 16.69
CA PHE A 150 -16.06 -4.52 15.52
C PHE A 150 -14.81 -3.68 15.26
N PHE A 151 -13.62 -4.29 15.39
CA PHE A 151 -12.40 -3.53 15.15
C PHE A 151 -12.28 -3.12 13.67
N ASN A 152 -11.73 -1.94 13.47
CA ASN A 152 -11.35 -1.39 12.17
C ASN A 152 -10.00 -0.67 12.23
N LYS A 153 -9.34 -0.78 13.38
CA LYS A 153 -8.04 -0.19 13.65
C LYS A 153 -7.20 -1.14 14.48
N ILE A 154 -5.89 -1.14 14.21
CA ILE A 154 -4.89 -1.86 15.01
C ILE A 154 -3.84 -0.86 15.45
N ILE A 155 -3.48 -0.89 16.73
CA ILE A 155 -2.38 -0.14 17.30
C ILE A 155 -1.32 -1.15 17.71
N PHE A 156 -0.14 -1.08 17.13
CA PHE A 156 1.04 -1.83 17.56
C PHE A 156 1.85 -0.99 18.53
N LEU A 157 2.46 -1.64 19.51
CA LEU A 157 3.32 -1.03 20.52
C LEU A 157 4.58 -1.88 20.67
N CYS A 158 5.75 -1.22 20.59
CA CYS A 158 7.02 -1.83 20.94
C CYS A 158 7.95 -0.74 21.46
N ASN A 159 8.53 -0.94 22.63
CA ASN A 159 9.54 -0.04 23.20
C ASN A 159 9.09 1.43 23.25
N ASP A 160 7.85 1.67 23.73
CA ASP A 160 7.16 2.97 23.81
C ASP A 160 6.88 3.66 22.47
N GLU A 161 7.26 3.05 21.34
CA GLU A 161 6.88 3.50 20.00
C GLU A 161 5.57 2.82 19.58
N THR A 162 4.59 3.61 19.14
CA THR A 162 3.30 3.11 18.66
C THR A 162 3.19 3.30 17.16
N PHE A 163 2.47 2.37 16.50
CA PHE A 163 2.10 2.48 15.09
C PHE A 163 0.63 2.12 14.90
N GLU A 164 -0.13 3.01 14.24
CA GLU A 164 -1.55 2.78 13.97
C GLU A 164 -1.82 2.42 12.51
N VAL A 165 -2.61 1.36 12.30
CA VAL A 165 -3.22 1.01 11.01
C VAL A 165 -4.72 1.26 11.14
N LYS A 166 -5.27 2.14 10.29
CA LYS A 166 -6.66 2.60 10.34
C LYS A 166 -7.45 2.14 9.12
N ASP A 167 -8.76 2.30 9.20
CA ASP A 167 -9.71 2.08 8.10
C ASP A 167 -9.58 0.68 7.47
N LEU A 168 -9.39 -0.31 8.35
CA LEU A 168 -9.25 -1.71 7.95
C LEU A 168 -10.60 -2.26 7.48
N ASP A 169 -10.56 -2.96 6.35
CA ASP A 169 -11.62 -3.87 5.96
C ASP A 169 -11.49 -5.17 6.75
N VAL A 170 -12.55 -5.53 7.48
CA VAL A 170 -12.53 -6.64 8.44
C VAL A 170 -13.65 -7.62 8.13
N ASP A 171 -13.26 -8.82 7.75
CA ASP A 171 -14.19 -9.94 7.58
C ASP A 171 -14.71 -10.42 8.93
N ARG A 172 -16.03 -10.64 9.02
CA ARG A 172 -16.71 -11.06 10.24
C ARG A 172 -17.49 -12.34 10.02
N THR A 173 -17.20 -13.36 10.82
CA THR A 173 -17.82 -14.68 10.67
C THR A 173 -18.20 -15.26 12.03
N ILE A 174 -19.35 -15.91 12.12
CA ILE A 174 -19.75 -16.70 13.28
C ILE A 174 -19.00 -18.04 13.22
N GLY A 175 -18.24 -18.34 14.27
CA GLY A 175 -17.39 -19.54 14.34
C GLY A 175 -18.06 -20.78 14.93
N GLY A 176 -19.27 -20.61 15.47
CA GLY A 176 -20.03 -21.66 16.14
C GLY A 176 -20.85 -21.10 17.32
N PRO A 177 -21.48 -21.93 18.14
CA PRO A 177 -22.20 -21.46 19.30
C PRO A 177 -21.30 -20.59 20.21
N ASN A 178 -21.71 -19.34 20.42
CA ASN A 178 -21.00 -18.39 21.27
C ASN A 178 -19.56 -18.03 20.84
N SER A 179 -19.24 -18.13 19.55
CA SER A 179 -17.93 -17.70 19.04
C SER A 179 -18.02 -16.88 17.77
N VAL A 180 -17.19 -15.84 17.69
CA VAL A 180 -17.10 -14.93 16.56
C VAL A 180 -15.63 -14.78 16.13
N TYR A 181 -15.42 -14.57 14.85
CA TYR A 181 -14.13 -14.25 14.24
C TYR A 181 -14.21 -12.92 13.54
N GLU A 182 -13.21 -12.07 13.77
CA GLU A 182 -12.97 -10.86 12.99
C GLU A 182 -11.55 -10.94 12.45
N THR A 183 -11.39 -10.81 11.13
CA THR A 183 -10.12 -10.97 10.43
C THR A 183 -9.83 -9.76 9.58
N ALA A 184 -8.71 -9.11 9.78
CA ALA A 184 -8.15 -8.09 8.91
C ALA A 184 -6.97 -8.68 8.14
N ASP A 185 -6.97 -8.51 6.81
CA ASP A 185 -5.87 -8.81 5.92
C ASP A 185 -5.46 -7.53 5.20
N PHE A 186 -4.29 -6.99 5.50
CA PHE A 186 -3.85 -5.70 4.99
C PHE A 186 -2.39 -5.69 4.55
N ARG A 187 -2.07 -4.75 3.68
CA ARG A 187 -0.70 -4.57 3.19
C ARG A 187 0.18 -3.94 4.26
N VAL A 188 1.39 -4.47 4.40
CA VAL A 188 2.46 -3.86 5.19
C VAL A 188 3.16 -2.83 4.29
N ASP A 189 2.89 -1.55 4.51
CA ASP A 189 3.56 -0.45 3.82
C ASP A 189 4.98 -0.21 4.36
N ASN A 190 5.71 0.71 3.76
CA ASN A 190 7.09 1.00 4.14
C ASN A 190 7.22 1.52 5.59
N SER A 191 6.22 2.22 6.09
CA SER A 191 6.22 2.78 7.45
C SER A 191 6.01 1.69 8.49
N LEU A 192 5.01 0.82 8.29
CA LEU A 192 4.76 -0.35 9.13
C LEU A 192 5.91 -1.36 9.04
N TYR A 193 6.49 -1.55 7.83
CA TYR A 193 7.70 -2.37 7.66
C TYR A 193 8.83 -1.85 8.52
N THR A 194 9.08 -0.54 8.51
CA THR A 194 10.14 0.11 9.29
C THR A 194 9.90 -0.05 10.79
N PHE A 195 8.65 0.13 11.25
CA PHE A 195 8.28 -0.12 12.64
C PHE A 195 8.60 -1.56 13.06
N PHE A 196 8.14 -2.55 12.31
CA PHE A 196 8.42 -3.96 12.62
C PHE A 196 9.92 -4.29 12.56
N TYR A 197 10.65 -3.73 11.60
CA TYR A 197 12.09 -3.94 11.49
C TYR A 197 12.83 -3.47 12.75
N LYS A 198 12.49 -2.27 13.25
CA LYS A 198 13.03 -1.74 14.51
C LYS A 198 12.62 -2.62 15.71
N ALA A 199 11.34 -2.97 15.78
CA ALA A 199 10.78 -3.81 16.84
C ALA A 199 11.48 -5.16 16.91
N LEU A 200 11.65 -5.85 15.79
CA LEU A 200 12.35 -7.13 15.70
C LEU A 200 13.83 -7.02 16.09
N LYS A 201 14.50 -5.93 15.72
CA LYS A 201 15.89 -5.67 16.14
C LYS A 201 16.03 -5.40 17.63
N SER A 202 15.04 -4.79 18.26
CA SER A 202 15.08 -4.49 19.68
C SER A 202 15.00 -5.74 20.57
N GLY A 203 14.48 -6.84 20.02
CA GLY A 203 14.22 -8.09 20.77
C GLY A 203 13.14 -7.94 21.86
N LYS A 204 12.41 -6.81 21.86
CA LYS A 204 11.33 -6.57 22.80
C LYS A 204 10.02 -7.13 22.28
N ASP A 205 9.06 -7.25 23.20
CA ASP A 205 7.72 -7.72 22.86
C ASP A 205 7.02 -6.73 21.91
N ILE A 206 6.28 -7.28 20.98
CA ILE A 206 5.38 -6.53 20.12
C ILE A 206 3.96 -6.78 20.62
N GLU A 207 3.40 -5.77 21.24
CA GLU A 207 2.02 -5.77 21.69
C GLU A 207 1.11 -5.17 20.62
N TYR A 208 -0.17 -5.51 20.67
CA TYR A 208 -1.16 -4.91 19.79
C TYR A 208 -2.50 -4.72 20.50
N GLN A 209 -3.24 -3.71 20.06
CA GLN A 209 -4.63 -3.49 20.41
C GLN A 209 -5.47 -3.50 19.13
N LEU A 210 -6.47 -4.38 19.08
CA LEU A 210 -7.53 -4.35 18.08
C LEU A 210 -8.59 -3.39 18.62
N SER A 211 -8.88 -2.31 17.90
CA SER A 211 -9.74 -1.22 18.36
C SER A 211 -10.90 -0.97 17.40
N GLY A 212 -12.10 -0.89 17.93
CA GLY A 212 -13.35 -0.62 17.22
C GLY A 212 -14.41 -0.13 18.18
N LYS A 213 -15.63 -0.70 18.10
CA LYS A 213 -16.67 -0.42 19.10
C LYS A 213 -16.21 -0.83 20.52
N TYR A 214 -15.48 -1.94 20.58
CA TYR A 214 -14.79 -2.42 21.78
C TYR A 214 -13.31 -2.65 21.42
N SER A 215 -12.49 -2.99 22.40
CA SER A 215 -11.08 -3.26 22.18
C SER A 215 -10.67 -4.63 22.73
N SER A 216 -9.62 -5.18 22.12
CA SER A 216 -8.94 -6.40 22.60
C SER A 216 -7.44 -6.22 22.49
N ASN A 217 -6.72 -6.47 23.56
CA ASN A 217 -5.28 -6.37 23.60
C ASN A 217 -4.65 -7.76 23.43
N GLY A 218 -3.49 -7.80 22.84
CA GLY A 218 -2.70 -9.01 22.67
C GLY A 218 -1.23 -8.71 22.50
N LYS A 219 -0.46 -9.78 22.34
CA LYS A 219 0.97 -9.75 22.11
C LYS A 219 1.31 -10.81 21.07
N LEU A 220 2.21 -10.49 20.14
CA LEU A 220 2.71 -11.47 19.20
C LEU A 220 3.49 -12.56 19.94
N LYS A 221 3.09 -13.81 19.71
CA LYS A 221 3.75 -14.96 20.32
C LYS A 221 5.14 -15.19 19.70
N SER A 222 6.04 -15.85 20.41
CA SER A 222 7.37 -16.17 19.90
C SER A 222 7.35 -16.94 18.57
N SER A 223 6.33 -17.77 18.33
CA SER A 223 6.13 -18.45 17.04
C SER A 223 5.74 -17.49 15.93
N GLU A 224 4.87 -16.51 16.21
CA GLU A 224 4.44 -15.47 15.26
C GLU A 224 5.61 -14.52 14.92
N ILE A 225 6.44 -14.18 15.92
CA ILE A 225 7.69 -13.41 15.73
C ILE A 225 8.66 -14.17 14.82
N LYS A 226 8.85 -15.47 15.00
CA LYS A 226 9.69 -16.29 14.11
C LYS A 226 9.19 -16.30 12.67
N VAL A 227 7.88 -16.42 12.48
CA VAL A 227 7.26 -16.35 11.15
C VAL A 227 7.47 -14.96 10.54
N LEU A 228 7.27 -13.91 11.33
CA LEU A 228 7.48 -12.52 10.89
C LEU A 228 8.94 -12.31 10.42
N LEU A 229 9.92 -12.73 11.20
CA LEU A 229 11.35 -12.68 10.84
C LEU A 229 11.64 -13.44 9.53
N SER A 230 11.08 -14.64 9.37
CA SER A 230 11.29 -15.46 8.17
C SER A 230 10.70 -14.79 6.93
N VAL A 231 9.50 -14.20 7.05
CA VAL A 231 8.85 -13.49 5.94
C VAL A 231 9.60 -12.19 5.60
N PHE A 232 10.10 -11.46 6.60
CA PHE A 232 10.94 -10.27 6.37
C PHE A 232 12.23 -10.63 5.63
N TYR A 233 12.89 -11.72 6.03
CA TYR A 233 14.08 -12.22 5.33
C TYR A 233 13.77 -12.56 3.87
N LEU A 234 12.71 -13.33 3.62
CA LEU A 234 12.32 -13.72 2.28
C LEU A 234 11.90 -12.50 1.42
N TYR A 235 11.18 -11.55 2.01
CA TYR A 235 10.83 -10.30 1.36
C TYR A 235 12.08 -9.51 0.90
N SER A 236 13.08 -9.39 1.76
CA SER A 236 14.34 -8.72 1.43
C SER A 236 15.11 -9.40 0.29
N LYS A 237 15.05 -10.72 0.22
CA LYS A 237 15.67 -11.53 -0.87
C LYS A 237 14.96 -11.36 -2.21
N LEU A 238 13.62 -11.34 -2.15
CA LEU A 238 12.76 -11.20 -3.35
C LEU A 238 12.73 -9.78 -3.89
N LYS A 239 12.91 -8.78 -3.05
CA LYS A 239 12.88 -7.39 -3.47
C LYS A 239 13.94 -7.14 -4.56
N LYS A 240 13.48 -6.61 -5.70
CA LYS A 240 14.35 -6.13 -6.77
C LYS A 240 14.87 -4.74 -6.37
N GLU A 241 16.17 -4.56 -6.45
CA GLU A 241 16.84 -3.29 -6.21
C GLU A 241 16.56 -2.28 -7.33
#